data_008869bbdf353e1ae58840a2cf22a075
#
_entry.id   008869bbdf353e1ae58840a2cf22a075
#
_cell.length_a   1.000
_cell.length_b   1.000
_cell.length_c   1.000
_cell.angle_alpha   90.00
_cell.angle_beta   90.00
_cell.angle_gamma   90.00
#
_symmetry.space_group_name_H-M   'P 1'
#
loop_
_entity.id
_entity.type
_entity.pdbx_description
1 polymer ?
#
loop_
_entity_poly.entity_id
_entity_poly.type
_entity_poly.pdbx_seq_one_letter_code
_entity_poly.pdbx_strand_id
1 'polypeptide(L)'
;MEIRRVKKHDVDMTSGSVFRHLLNFAVPLLMGNIFQQLYNTVDTWVVGNYVSNEAFSAVGTVAPIINTLIGAFSGLASGAGVVISQYYGAGKYDRVKDAVHTAVMMTLVLSVAFTAIGIAMTPNMLLLMKTPAEVFPESRAYLNIYFSGMAGLMLYNMGAGILRAVGDSKRPFYYLVCAAVINTVLDLVFVIAFGMGVEGVAYATIIAQGISAFLTMLTLLRSESCVRVELKLIRLHKDMLLKIIKVGIPAALQMAVTAFSNIFVQSYINFFGADCMGGWTAYTKVDQLLFLPMQSIALAATTFVGQNLGKGRVDRAKQGVRTSLAMAMTVTVALSAVVITVAPSLVLFFNSKPEVISYGTLFLRRLTPFYVLCCFNQVYAGALRGAGNSRAPMIIMLCSFVLFRQCYLYIMSNFVSNTVLPIALGYPAGWLVCSVLTGLYYKKVHLGKAVVVEK
;
A
#
# COMPACT_ATOMS: atom_id res chain seq x y z
N MET A 1 -40.21 2.03 9.57
CA MET A 1 -38.83 2.53 9.28
C MET A 1 -38.32 1.72 8.10
N GLU A 2 -38.38 2.28 6.87
CA GLU A 2 -38.05 1.56 5.63
C GLU A 2 -36.60 1.06 5.65
N ILE A 3 -36.44 -0.25 5.46
CA ILE A 3 -35.16 -0.88 5.15
C ILE A 3 -34.68 -0.29 3.84
N ARG A 4 -33.81 0.75 3.89
CA ARG A 4 -33.16 1.30 2.71
C ARG A 4 -32.37 0.20 2.02
N ARG A 5 -32.90 -0.29 0.91
CA ARG A 5 -32.30 -1.31 0.05
C ARG A 5 -30.86 -0.95 -0.29
N VAL A 6 -29.98 -1.94 -0.27
CA VAL A 6 -28.63 -1.90 -0.85
C VAL A 6 -28.75 -1.27 -2.25
N LYS A 7 -28.19 -0.07 -2.44
CA LYS A 7 -28.34 0.66 -3.69
C LYS A 7 -27.21 0.34 -4.68
N LYS A 8 -27.42 0.71 -5.93
CA LYS A 8 -26.73 0.32 -7.19
C LYS A 8 -25.19 0.19 -7.17
N HIS A 9 -24.51 0.75 -6.18
CA HIS A 9 -23.05 0.76 -6.09
C HIS A 9 -22.48 0.03 -4.86
N ASP A 10 -23.27 -0.20 -3.80
CA ASP A 10 -22.83 -0.96 -2.62
C ASP A 10 -22.94 -2.45 -2.96
N VAL A 11 -21.87 -3.20 -2.69
CA VAL A 11 -21.80 -4.64 -3.00
C VAL A 11 -21.86 -5.44 -1.70
N ASP A 12 -22.95 -6.15 -1.48
CA ASP A 12 -23.06 -7.14 -0.41
C ASP A 12 -22.28 -8.40 -0.78
N MET A 13 -21.08 -8.55 -0.21
CA MET A 13 -20.25 -9.72 -0.44
C MET A 13 -20.64 -10.93 0.42
N THR A 14 -21.69 -10.80 1.22
CA THR A 14 -22.14 -11.88 2.11
C THR A 14 -23.00 -12.92 1.40
N SER A 15 -23.42 -12.67 0.14
CA SER A 15 -24.21 -13.56 -0.70
C SER A 15 -23.59 -13.73 -2.09
N GLY A 16 -24.06 -14.65 -2.91
CA GLY A 16 -23.59 -14.87 -4.29
C GLY A 16 -22.22 -15.55 -4.42
N SER A 17 -21.59 -15.46 -5.60
CA SER A 17 -20.33 -16.14 -5.91
C SER A 17 -19.13 -15.47 -5.24
N VAL A 18 -18.39 -16.21 -4.44
CA VAL A 18 -17.17 -15.77 -3.76
C VAL A 18 -16.11 -15.30 -4.75
N PHE A 19 -15.85 -16.11 -5.77
CA PHE A 19 -14.86 -15.82 -6.80
C PHE A 19 -15.16 -14.52 -7.54
N ARG A 20 -16.43 -14.33 -7.99
CA ARG A 20 -16.83 -13.11 -8.71
C ARG A 20 -16.69 -11.85 -7.85
N HIS A 21 -17.07 -11.93 -6.56
CA HIS A 21 -16.89 -10.80 -5.65
C HIS A 21 -15.44 -10.40 -5.48
N LEU A 22 -14.56 -11.38 -5.23
CA LEU A 22 -13.13 -11.14 -5.08
C LEU A 22 -12.50 -10.60 -6.37
N LEU A 23 -12.81 -11.19 -7.53
CA LEU A 23 -12.29 -10.75 -8.82
C LEU A 23 -12.74 -9.34 -9.17
N ASN A 24 -14.06 -9.07 -9.10
CA ASN A 24 -14.63 -7.77 -9.44
C ASN A 24 -14.15 -6.65 -8.51
N PHE A 25 -13.74 -7.00 -7.30
CA PHE A 25 -13.17 -6.05 -6.36
C PHE A 25 -11.66 -5.88 -6.54
N ALA A 26 -10.91 -6.96 -6.76
CA ALA A 26 -9.45 -6.93 -6.89
C ALA A 26 -8.97 -6.29 -8.20
N VAL A 27 -9.70 -6.50 -9.33
CA VAL A 27 -9.29 -5.98 -10.64
C VAL A 27 -9.23 -4.44 -10.68
N PRO A 28 -10.26 -3.69 -10.23
CA PRO A 28 -10.15 -2.23 -10.19
C PRO A 28 -9.03 -1.73 -9.27
N LEU A 29 -8.77 -2.42 -8.14
CA LEU A 29 -7.66 -2.09 -7.26
C LEU A 29 -6.31 -2.30 -7.93
N LEU A 30 -6.13 -3.43 -8.61
CA LEU A 30 -4.91 -3.74 -9.36
C LEU A 30 -4.66 -2.69 -10.44
N MET A 31 -5.68 -2.38 -11.23
CA MET A 31 -5.59 -1.35 -12.28
C MET A 31 -5.26 0.01 -11.67
N GLY A 32 -5.90 0.39 -10.56
CA GLY A 32 -5.59 1.63 -9.86
C GLY A 32 -4.13 1.71 -9.41
N ASN A 33 -3.61 0.64 -8.82
CA ASN A 33 -2.21 0.57 -8.40
C ASN A 33 -1.23 0.63 -9.59
N ILE A 34 -1.58 0.02 -10.73
CA ILE A 34 -0.78 0.12 -11.97
C ILE A 34 -0.78 1.57 -12.48
N PHE A 35 -1.93 2.23 -12.56
CA PHE A 35 -2.00 3.64 -12.97
C PHE A 35 -1.22 4.55 -12.01
N GLN A 36 -1.27 4.27 -10.70
CA GLN A 36 -0.47 4.99 -9.72
C GLN A 36 1.02 4.81 -9.97
N GLN A 37 1.47 3.60 -10.27
CA GLN A 37 2.88 3.35 -10.58
C GLN A 37 3.30 4.01 -11.90
N LEU A 38 2.41 4.06 -12.89
CA LEU A 38 2.67 4.72 -14.17
C LEU A 38 2.85 6.23 -13.99
N TYR A 39 1.94 6.91 -13.28
CA TYR A 39 2.10 8.36 -13.11
C TYR A 39 3.36 8.70 -12.28
N ASN A 40 3.69 7.96 -11.23
CA ASN A 40 4.95 8.14 -10.49
C ASN A 40 6.18 7.99 -11.39
N THR A 41 6.10 7.10 -12.39
CA THR A 41 7.16 6.93 -13.39
C THR A 41 7.23 8.13 -14.34
N VAL A 42 6.08 8.66 -14.74
CA VAL A 42 6.01 9.87 -15.59
C VAL A 42 6.56 11.09 -14.84
N ASP A 43 6.17 11.30 -13.58
CA ASP A 43 6.72 12.39 -12.74
C ASP A 43 8.26 12.35 -12.74
N THR A 44 8.81 11.16 -12.46
CA THR A 44 10.27 10.97 -12.44
C THR A 44 10.92 11.20 -13.81
N TRP A 45 10.24 10.78 -14.88
CA TRP A 45 10.70 10.97 -16.25
C TRP A 45 10.69 12.45 -16.67
N VAL A 46 9.64 13.18 -16.32
CA VAL A 46 9.53 14.62 -16.59
C VAL A 46 10.65 15.38 -15.89
N VAL A 47 10.88 15.11 -14.59
CA VAL A 47 11.94 15.75 -13.84
C VAL A 47 13.32 15.44 -14.43
N GLY A 48 13.58 14.17 -14.77
CA GLY A 48 14.88 13.73 -15.30
C GLY A 48 15.22 14.25 -16.68
N ASN A 49 14.22 14.58 -17.52
CA ASN A 49 14.46 15.03 -18.90
C ASN A 49 14.30 16.54 -19.09
N TYR A 50 13.53 17.23 -18.26
CA TYR A 50 13.17 18.64 -18.49
C TYR A 50 13.56 19.57 -17.34
N VAL A 51 14.10 19.06 -16.22
CA VAL A 51 14.56 19.89 -15.10
C VAL A 51 16.08 19.74 -14.97
N SER A 52 16.60 19.49 -13.78
CA SER A 52 18.02 19.34 -13.52
C SER A 52 18.33 17.98 -12.87
N ASN A 53 19.61 17.59 -12.87
CA ASN A 53 20.06 16.39 -12.16
C ASN A 53 19.84 16.52 -10.64
N GLU A 54 19.96 17.74 -10.11
CA GLU A 54 19.70 18.04 -8.70
C GLU A 54 18.23 17.82 -8.38
N ALA A 55 17.30 18.29 -9.22
CA ALA A 55 15.86 18.06 -9.09
C ALA A 55 15.51 16.58 -9.17
N PHE A 56 16.10 15.85 -10.12
CA PHE A 56 15.90 14.39 -10.22
C PHE A 56 16.37 13.68 -8.94
N SER A 57 17.54 14.07 -8.45
CA SER A 57 18.10 13.54 -7.19
C SER A 57 17.23 13.92 -5.97
N ALA A 58 16.65 15.13 -5.98
CA ALA A 58 15.75 15.58 -4.93
C ALA A 58 14.51 14.71 -4.83
N VAL A 59 13.81 14.43 -5.95
CA VAL A 59 12.64 13.54 -5.97
C VAL A 59 13.00 12.14 -5.48
N GLY A 60 14.15 11.61 -5.90
CA GLY A 60 14.66 10.32 -5.42
C GLY A 60 14.92 10.29 -3.91
N THR A 61 15.53 11.37 -3.38
CA THR A 61 15.85 11.52 -1.96
C THR A 61 14.60 11.55 -1.08
N VAL A 62 13.54 12.23 -1.51
CA VAL A 62 12.31 12.39 -0.69
C VAL A 62 11.35 11.21 -0.81
N ALA A 63 11.46 10.39 -1.84
CA ALA A 63 10.55 9.26 -2.11
C ALA A 63 10.36 8.29 -0.92
N PRO A 64 11.40 7.89 -0.16
CA PRO A 64 11.21 7.03 1.02
C PRO A 64 10.34 7.66 2.11
N ILE A 65 10.46 8.96 2.34
CA ILE A 65 9.63 9.69 3.31
C ILE A 65 8.17 9.64 2.87
N ILE A 66 7.92 9.99 1.62
CA ILE A 66 6.58 10.02 1.01
C ILE A 66 5.94 8.63 1.05
N ASN A 67 6.65 7.59 0.64
CA ASN A 67 6.16 6.22 0.65
C ASN A 67 5.83 5.73 2.07
N THR A 68 6.62 6.12 3.06
CA THR A 68 6.34 5.81 4.47
C THR A 68 5.04 6.46 4.95
N LEU A 69 4.81 7.72 4.58
CA LEU A 69 3.58 8.45 4.90
C LEU A 69 2.36 7.82 4.21
N ILE A 70 2.44 7.55 2.91
CA ILE A 70 1.38 6.87 2.16
C ILE A 70 1.06 5.52 2.81
N GLY A 71 2.06 4.74 3.17
CA GLY A 71 1.91 3.46 3.86
C GLY A 71 1.19 3.60 5.20
N ALA A 72 1.59 4.57 6.02
CA ALA A 72 0.98 4.83 7.32
C ALA A 72 -0.52 5.19 7.19
N PHE A 73 -0.86 6.08 6.25
CA PHE A 73 -2.26 6.49 6.02
C PHE A 73 -3.09 5.38 5.40
N SER A 74 -2.53 4.61 4.47
CA SER A 74 -3.20 3.42 3.92
C SER A 74 -3.50 2.39 5.01
N GLY A 75 -2.60 2.23 5.99
CA GLY A 75 -2.82 1.39 7.16
C GLY A 75 -3.99 1.88 8.03
N LEU A 76 -4.03 3.19 8.33
CA LEU A 76 -5.13 3.80 9.08
C LEU A 76 -6.46 3.69 8.32
N ALA A 77 -6.47 3.97 7.02
CA ALA A 77 -7.64 3.82 6.16
C ALA A 77 -8.11 2.34 6.09
N SER A 78 -7.18 1.39 6.08
CA SER A 78 -7.51 -0.04 6.18
C SER A 78 -8.16 -0.37 7.52
N GLY A 79 -7.71 0.23 8.62
CA GLY A 79 -8.34 0.08 9.95
C GLY A 79 -9.78 0.55 9.96
N ALA A 80 -10.04 1.75 9.45
CA ALA A 80 -11.41 2.28 9.28
C ALA A 80 -12.25 1.38 8.37
N GLY A 81 -11.68 0.94 7.23
CA GLY A 81 -12.32 0.04 6.29
C GLY A 81 -12.74 -1.30 6.91
N VAL A 82 -11.92 -1.87 7.79
CA VAL A 82 -12.26 -3.11 8.51
C VAL A 82 -13.44 -2.88 9.47
N VAL A 83 -13.40 -1.84 10.30
CA VAL A 83 -14.48 -1.52 11.23
C VAL A 83 -15.80 -1.29 10.48
N ILE A 84 -15.76 -0.49 9.42
CA ILE A 84 -16.92 -0.19 8.57
C ILE A 84 -17.45 -1.45 7.89
N SER A 85 -16.58 -2.29 7.30
CA SER A 85 -17.00 -3.50 6.60
C SER A 85 -17.66 -4.52 7.51
N GLN A 86 -17.18 -4.66 8.76
CA GLN A 86 -17.79 -5.53 9.75
C GLN A 86 -19.17 -5.03 10.18
N TYR A 87 -19.32 -3.73 10.49
CA TYR A 87 -20.63 -3.16 10.83
C TYR A 87 -21.60 -3.19 9.65
N TYR A 88 -21.11 -2.95 8.43
CA TYR A 88 -21.90 -3.07 7.20
C TYR A 88 -22.41 -4.50 7.00
N GLY A 89 -21.53 -5.50 7.12
CA GLY A 89 -21.92 -6.92 7.06
C GLY A 89 -22.91 -7.34 8.14
N ALA A 90 -22.80 -6.76 9.34
CA ALA A 90 -23.73 -6.97 10.46
C ALA A 90 -25.11 -6.29 10.27
N GLY A 91 -25.26 -5.43 9.25
CA GLY A 91 -26.47 -4.62 9.05
C GLY A 91 -26.67 -3.50 10.08
N LYS A 92 -25.63 -3.19 10.89
CA LYS A 92 -25.67 -2.13 11.92
C LYS A 92 -25.32 -0.77 11.29
N TYR A 93 -26.19 -0.25 10.42
CA TYR A 93 -25.93 0.93 9.59
C TYR A 93 -25.71 2.24 10.37
N ASP A 94 -26.32 2.40 11.53
CA ASP A 94 -26.09 3.56 12.40
C ASP A 94 -24.63 3.56 12.90
N ARG A 95 -24.09 2.38 13.25
CA ARG A 95 -22.68 2.23 13.61
C ARG A 95 -21.73 2.44 12.43
N VAL A 96 -22.16 2.11 11.20
CA VAL A 96 -21.41 2.46 9.98
C VAL A 96 -21.30 3.99 9.86
N LYS A 97 -22.40 4.72 10.07
CA LYS A 97 -22.38 6.20 10.07
C LYS A 97 -21.43 6.77 11.10
N ASP A 98 -21.50 6.29 12.36
CA ASP A 98 -20.59 6.72 13.44
C ASP A 98 -19.13 6.48 13.06
N ALA A 99 -18.81 5.31 12.50
CA ALA A 99 -17.46 4.96 12.07
C ALA A 99 -16.96 5.83 10.89
N VAL A 100 -17.84 6.11 9.91
CA VAL A 100 -17.52 6.98 8.76
C VAL A 100 -17.22 8.41 9.21
N HIS A 101 -18.09 9.00 10.03
CA HIS A 101 -17.90 10.37 10.52
C HIS A 101 -16.66 10.50 11.43
N THR A 102 -16.42 9.48 12.28
CA THR A 102 -15.19 9.40 13.09
C THR A 102 -13.94 9.29 12.22
N ALA A 103 -13.96 8.46 11.17
CA ALA A 103 -12.84 8.30 10.24
C ALA A 103 -12.53 9.60 9.49
N VAL A 104 -13.54 10.30 9.01
CA VAL A 104 -13.38 11.60 8.33
C VAL A 104 -12.82 12.64 9.30
N MET A 105 -13.39 12.77 10.52
CA MET A 105 -12.90 13.74 11.52
C MET A 105 -11.47 13.43 11.94
N MET A 106 -11.14 12.16 12.20
CA MET A 106 -9.78 11.72 12.50
C MET A 106 -8.81 12.12 11.37
N THR A 107 -9.23 11.95 10.12
CA THR A 107 -8.40 12.31 8.95
C THR A 107 -8.16 13.80 8.88
N LEU A 108 -9.17 14.64 9.12
CA LEU A 108 -9.03 16.10 9.15
C LEU A 108 -8.06 16.54 10.25
N VAL A 109 -8.20 16.02 11.47
CA VAL A 109 -7.29 16.35 12.58
C VAL A 109 -5.86 15.92 12.26
N LEU A 110 -5.69 14.69 11.78
CA LEU A 110 -4.36 14.18 11.44
C LEU A 110 -3.75 14.93 10.25
N SER A 111 -4.53 15.34 9.25
CA SER A 111 -3.98 16.08 8.11
C SER A 111 -3.39 17.43 8.54
N VAL A 112 -4.07 18.15 9.42
CA VAL A 112 -3.54 19.41 9.98
C VAL A 112 -2.26 19.15 10.78
N ALA A 113 -2.28 18.14 11.66
CA ALA A 113 -1.12 17.79 12.48
C ALA A 113 0.08 17.36 11.63
N PHE A 114 -0.12 16.47 10.64
CA PHE A 114 0.98 16.02 9.78
C PHE A 114 1.49 17.10 8.83
N THR A 115 0.63 18.02 8.36
CA THR A 115 1.06 19.19 7.60
C THR A 115 1.98 20.07 8.45
N ALA A 116 1.54 20.46 9.65
CA ALA A 116 2.32 21.33 10.52
C ALA A 116 3.65 20.69 10.95
N ILE A 117 3.59 19.43 11.43
CA ILE A 117 4.79 18.68 11.87
C ILE A 117 5.70 18.42 10.67
N GLY A 118 5.15 18.01 9.52
CA GLY A 118 5.92 17.69 8.32
C GLY A 118 6.73 18.88 7.82
N ILE A 119 6.10 20.04 7.68
CA ILE A 119 6.79 21.27 7.25
C ILE A 119 7.87 21.68 8.27
N ALA A 120 7.54 21.65 9.57
CA ALA A 120 8.50 21.98 10.63
C ALA A 120 9.69 21.01 10.69
N MET A 121 9.46 19.74 10.44
CA MET A 121 10.49 18.67 10.53
C MET A 121 11.25 18.46 9.21
N THR A 122 10.82 19.03 8.10
CA THR A 122 11.45 18.81 6.78
C THR A 122 12.96 19.04 6.80
N PRO A 123 13.51 20.15 7.36
CA PRO A 123 14.96 20.34 7.40
C PRO A 123 15.68 19.23 8.18
N ASN A 124 15.12 18.84 9.33
CA ASN A 124 15.71 17.82 10.19
C ASN A 124 15.68 16.44 9.53
N MET A 125 14.60 16.10 8.81
CA MET A 125 14.51 14.86 8.05
C MET A 125 15.58 14.77 6.96
N LEU A 126 15.78 15.85 6.21
CA LEU A 126 16.80 15.92 5.16
C LEU A 126 18.23 15.87 5.72
N LEU A 127 18.48 16.53 6.84
CA LEU A 127 19.78 16.46 7.53
C LEU A 127 20.06 15.05 8.05
N LEU A 128 19.06 14.39 8.64
CA LEU A 128 19.18 13.01 9.11
C LEU A 128 19.49 12.03 7.96
N MET A 129 18.96 12.30 6.79
CA MET A 129 19.23 11.53 5.58
C MET A 129 20.59 11.88 4.94
N LYS A 130 21.35 12.83 5.50
CA LYS A 130 22.61 13.32 4.95
C LYS A 130 22.48 13.79 3.49
N THR A 131 21.40 14.50 3.19
CA THR A 131 21.13 15.04 1.86
C THR A 131 22.26 16.01 1.45
N PRO A 132 22.88 15.86 0.27
CA PRO A 132 23.92 16.76 -0.21
C PRO A 132 23.44 18.21 -0.27
N ALA A 133 24.35 19.17 0.01
CA ALA A 133 24.01 20.59 0.07
C ALA A 133 23.41 21.13 -1.24
N GLU A 134 23.85 20.59 -2.38
CA GLU A 134 23.38 20.94 -3.73
C GLU A 134 21.91 20.52 -3.97
N VAL A 135 21.49 19.39 -3.40
CA VAL A 135 20.15 18.81 -3.59
C VAL A 135 19.17 19.25 -2.49
N PHE A 136 19.71 19.79 -1.37
CA PHE A 136 18.91 20.13 -0.18
C PHE A 136 17.82 21.18 -0.43
N PRO A 137 18.07 22.31 -1.14
CA PRO A 137 17.04 23.32 -1.39
C PRO A 137 15.84 22.76 -2.14
N GLU A 138 16.07 22.01 -3.22
CA GLU A 138 15.02 21.41 -4.05
C GLU A 138 14.24 20.31 -3.29
N SER A 139 14.95 19.45 -2.53
CA SER A 139 14.31 18.46 -1.67
C SER A 139 13.41 19.10 -0.61
N ARG A 140 13.87 20.21 -0.02
CA ARG A 140 13.10 20.98 0.96
C ARG A 140 11.87 21.62 0.34
N ALA A 141 12.01 22.26 -0.82
CA ALA A 141 10.90 22.87 -1.55
C ALA A 141 9.85 21.81 -1.89
N TYR A 142 10.27 20.70 -2.49
CA TYR A 142 9.38 19.59 -2.84
C TYR A 142 8.62 19.04 -1.64
N LEU A 143 9.31 18.71 -0.53
CA LEU A 143 8.67 18.16 0.67
C LEU A 143 7.71 19.16 1.32
N ASN A 144 8.06 20.44 1.39
CA ASN A 144 7.17 21.45 1.96
C ASN A 144 5.87 21.59 1.18
N ILE A 145 5.95 21.60 -0.17
CA ILE A 145 4.79 21.62 -1.04
C ILE A 145 3.97 20.33 -0.84
N TYR A 146 4.64 19.17 -0.82
CA TYR A 146 3.98 17.89 -0.62
C TYR A 146 3.24 17.82 0.72
N PHE A 147 3.87 18.27 1.83
CA PHE A 147 3.22 18.34 3.14
C PHE A 147 2.04 19.31 3.17
N SER A 148 2.09 20.42 2.43
CA SER A 148 0.96 21.35 2.33
C SER A 148 -0.28 20.70 1.68
N GLY A 149 -0.08 19.75 0.77
CA GLY A 149 -1.12 18.96 0.12
C GLY A 149 -1.56 17.69 0.87
N MET A 150 -1.04 17.44 2.07
CA MET A 150 -1.26 16.21 2.84
C MET A 150 -2.75 15.89 3.07
N ALA A 151 -3.58 16.92 3.25
CA ALA A 151 -5.02 16.74 3.42
C ALA A 151 -5.67 16.04 2.22
N GLY A 152 -5.27 16.35 0.99
CA GLY A 152 -5.76 15.70 -0.23
C GLY A 152 -5.42 14.21 -0.23
N LEU A 153 -4.16 13.87 0.01
CA LEU A 153 -3.70 12.47 0.09
C LEU A 153 -4.48 11.68 1.14
N MET A 154 -4.62 12.23 2.35
CA MET A 154 -5.24 11.54 3.47
C MET A 154 -6.75 11.38 3.27
N LEU A 155 -7.45 12.41 2.80
CA LEU A 155 -8.88 12.36 2.52
C LEU A 155 -9.20 11.38 1.38
N TYR A 156 -8.39 11.36 0.31
CA TYR A 156 -8.55 10.35 -0.74
C TYR A 156 -8.39 8.94 -0.19
N ASN A 157 -7.30 8.65 0.54
CA ASN A 157 -7.04 7.30 1.06
C ASN A 157 -8.15 6.84 2.02
N MET A 158 -8.59 7.73 2.92
CA MET A 158 -9.67 7.42 3.86
C MET A 158 -11.01 7.23 3.14
N GLY A 159 -11.39 8.13 2.25
CA GLY A 159 -12.63 8.04 1.50
C GLY A 159 -12.68 6.80 0.60
N ALA A 160 -11.56 6.48 -0.07
CA ALA A 160 -11.41 5.24 -0.82
C ALA A 160 -11.52 4.00 0.09
N GLY A 161 -10.97 4.06 1.31
CA GLY A 161 -11.13 3.02 2.34
C GLY A 161 -12.58 2.81 2.75
N ILE A 162 -13.34 3.89 2.95
CA ILE A 162 -14.77 3.87 3.27
C ILE A 162 -15.58 3.24 2.12
N LEU A 163 -15.35 3.66 0.87
CA LEU A 163 -16.04 3.10 -0.29
C LEU A 163 -15.72 1.61 -0.48
N ARG A 164 -14.45 1.23 -0.33
CA ARG A 164 -14.03 -0.18 -0.38
C ARG A 164 -14.67 -1.02 0.71
N ALA A 165 -14.92 -0.49 1.90
CA ALA A 165 -15.53 -1.23 3.01
C ALA A 165 -16.95 -1.71 2.69
N VAL A 166 -17.70 -0.98 1.86
CA VAL A 166 -19.03 -1.37 1.37
C VAL A 166 -18.98 -2.07 0.01
N GLY A 167 -17.80 -2.52 -0.41
CA GLY A 167 -17.61 -3.32 -1.61
C GLY A 167 -17.42 -2.53 -2.91
N ASP A 168 -17.34 -1.21 -2.86
CA ASP A 168 -17.10 -0.38 -4.02
C ASP A 168 -15.61 -0.08 -4.22
N SER A 169 -14.97 -0.83 -5.10
CA SER A 169 -13.59 -0.57 -5.54
C SER A 169 -13.50 0.21 -6.85
N LYS A 170 -14.62 0.35 -7.59
CA LYS A 170 -14.62 0.96 -8.92
C LYS A 170 -14.53 2.48 -8.86
N ARG A 171 -15.32 3.13 -8.00
CA ARG A 171 -15.30 4.60 -7.89
C ARG A 171 -13.93 5.12 -7.45
N PRO A 172 -13.27 4.61 -6.40
CA PRO A 172 -11.90 5.00 -6.07
C PRO A 172 -10.90 4.83 -7.21
N PHE A 173 -11.03 3.74 -7.99
CA PHE A 173 -10.22 3.52 -9.19
C PHE A 173 -10.40 4.62 -10.22
N TYR A 174 -11.65 4.97 -10.59
CA TYR A 174 -11.89 6.04 -11.57
C TYR A 174 -11.33 7.40 -11.12
N TYR A 175 -11.44 7.71 -9.83
CA TYR A 175 -10.90 8.97 -9.30
C TYR A 175 -9.36 8.98 -9.32
N LEU A 176 -8.73 7.84 -9.08
CA LEU A 176 -7.29 7.71 -9.18
C LEU A 176 -6.80 7.84 -10.63
N VAL A 177 -7.51 7.24 -11.60
CA VAL A 177 -7.19 7.39 -13.03
C VAL A 177 -7.35 8.86 -13.46
N CYS A 178 -8.43 9.52 -13.07
CA CYS A 178 -8.64 10.93 -13.34
C CYS A 178 -7.49 11.78 -12.76
N ALA A 179 -7.11 11.53 -11.51
CA ALA A 179 -6.00 12.22 -10.89
C ALA A 179 -4.66 11.96 -11.60
N ALA A 180 -4.40 10.71 -12.02
CA ALA A 180 -3.18 10.36 -12.74
C ALA A 180 -3.07 11.09 -14.09
N VAL A 181 -4.16 11.19 -14.85
CA VAL A 181 -4.19 11.95 -16.12
C VAL A 181 -3.95 13.44 -15.86
N ILE A 182 -4.62 14.01 -14.86
CA ILE A 182 -4.47 15.44 -14.52
C ILE A 182 -3.05 15.72 -14.04
N ASN A 183 -2.49 14.87 -13.18
CA ASN A 183 -1.12 15.02 -12.72
C ASN A 183 -0.14 15.03 -13.90
N THR A 184 -0.20 14.05 -14.80
CA THR A 184 0.66 14.00 -16.00
C THR A 184 0.56 15.27 -16.85
N VAL A 185 -0.67 15.77 -17.08
CA VAL A 185 -0.87 17.00 -17.85
C VAL A 185 -0.30 18.21 -17.11
N LEU A 186 -0.53 18.32 -15.80
CA LEU A 186 -0.02 19.43 -15.00
C LEU A 186 1.51 19.39 -14.88
N ASP A 187 2.14 18.22 -14.77
CA ASP A 187 3.59 18.10 -14.78
C ASP A 187 4.19 18.70 -16.05
N LEU A 188 3.65 18.32 -17.21
CA LEU A 188 4.11 18.86 -18.49
C LEU A 188 3.89 20.37 -18.60
N VAL A 189 2.72 20.87 -18.16
CA VAL A 189 2.42 22.30 -18.19
C VAL A 189 3.32 23.09 -17.23
N PHE A 190 3.44 22.66 -15.98
CA PHE A 190 4.21 23.41 -14.98
C PHE A 190 5.72 23.35 -15.24
N VAL A 191 6.22 22.20 -15.67
CA VAL A 191 7.65 22.03 -15.93
C VAL A 191 8.04 22.61 -17.29
N ILE A 192 7.32 22.29 -18.37
CA ILE A 192 7.73 22.66 -19.74
C ILE A 192 7.24 24.06 -20.10
N ALA A 193 5.95 24.38 -19.84
CA ALA A 193 5.40 25.67 -20.23
C ALA A 193 5.74 26.80 -19.26
N PHE A 194 5.74 26.53 -17.93
CA PHE A 194 5.99 27.54 -16.91
C PHE A 194 7.41 27.51 -16.34
N GLY A 195 8.22 26.49 -16.63
CA GLY A 195 9.60 26.39 -16.15
C GLY A 195 9.75 26.27 -14.63
N MET A 196 8.74 25.71 -13.93
CA MET A 196 8.68 25.70 -12.46
C MET A 196 9.64 24.69 -11.79
N GLY A 197 10.39 23.94 -12.53
CA GLY A 197 11.33 22.96 -11.97
C GLY A 197 10.65 21.87 -11.12
N VAL A 198 11.34 21.46 -10.04
CA VAL A 198 10.84 20.41 -9.12
C VAL A 198 9.57 20.83 -8.37
N GLU A 199 9.41 22.11 -8.10
CA GLU A 199 8.21 22.64 -7.45
C GLU A 199 6.96 22.43 -8.30
N GLY A 200 7.09 22.55 -9.64
CA GLY A 200 6.00 22.30 -10.59
C GLY A 200 5.43 20.90 -10.45
N VAL A 201 6.30 19.88 -10.36
CA VAL A 201 5.88 18.48 -10.16
C VAL A 201 5.23 18.28 -8.79
N ALA A 202 5.76 18.91 -7.75
CA ALA A 202 5.15 18.86 -6.43
C ALA A 202 3.72 19.47 -6.43
N TYR A 203 3.53 20.62 -7.07
CA TYR A 203 2.21 21.25 -7.23
C TYR A 203 1.25 20.39 -8.05
N ALA A 204 1.71 19.84 -9.17
CA ALA A 204 0.91 18.92 -9.99
C ALA A 204 0.40 17.74 -9.17
N THR A 205 1.29 17.12 -8.37
CA THR A 205 0.95 16.00 -7.51
C THR A 205 -0.11 16.37 -6.46
N ILE A 206 0.06 17.47 -5.73
CA ILE A 206 -0.90 17.84 -4.67
C ILE A 206 -2.24 18.29 -5.24
N ILE A 207 -2.27 18.93 -6.41
CA ILE A 207 -3.51 19.32 -7.10
C ILE A 207 -4.25 18.05 -7.56
N ALA A 208 -3.56 17.10 -8.19
CA ALA A 208 -4.15 15.84 -8.62
C ALA A 208 -4.72 15.03 -7.44
N GLN A 209 -3.98 14.96 -6.32
CA GLN A 209 -4.46 14.33 -5.09
C GLN A 209 -5.66 15.09 -4.48
N GLY A 210 -5.65 16.42 -4.53
CA GLY A 210 -6.78 17.25 -4.10
C GLY A 210 -8.04 16.98 -4.92
N ILE A 211 -7.90 16.81 -6.24
CA ILE A 211 -9.03 16.48 -7.13
C ILE A 211 -9.57 15.08 -6.82
N SER A 212 -8.72 14.07 -6.63
CA SER A 212 -9.17 12.74 -6.25
C SER A 212 -9.87 12.72 -4.89
N ALA A 213 -9.37 13.50 -3.93
CA ALA A 213 -10.00 13.69 -2.63
C ALA A 213 -11.36 14.37 -2.76
N PHE A 214 -11.43 15.45 -3.55
CA PHE A 214 -12.68 16.17 -3.81
C PHE A 214 -13.74 15.26 -4.43
N LEU A 215 -13.40 14.51 -5.48
CA LEU A 215 -14.32 13.57 -6.14
C LEU A 215 -14.80 12.47 -5.18
N THR A 216 -13.90 11.95 -4.35
CA THR A 216 -14.20 10.93 -3.36
C THR A 216 -15.13 11.48 -2.28
N MET A 217 -14.82 12.66 -1.73
CA MET A 217 -15.66 13.31 -0.71
C MET A 217 -17.01 13.74 -1.27
N LEU A 218 -17.06 14.26 -2.50
CA LEU A 218 -18.31 14.60 -3.18
C LEU A 218 -19.22 13.37 -3.31
N THR A 219 -18.62 12.22 -3.64
CA THR A 219 -19.34 10.94 -3.71
C THR A 219 -19.91 10.55 -2.35
N LEU A 220 -19.13 10.66 -1.28
CA LEU A 220 -19.58 10.35 0.07
C LEU A 220 -20.67 11.33 0.56
N LEU A 221 -20.55 12.63 0.26
CA LEU A 221 -21.53 13.64 0.61
C LEU A 221 -22.87 13.44 -0.12
N ARG A 222 -22.82 13.06 -1.42
CA ARG A 222 -23.99 12.82 -2.26
C ARG A 222 -24.50 11.38 -2.20
N SER A 223 -23.84 10.50 -1.44
CA SER A 223 -24.24 9.10 -1.34
C SER A 223 -25.62 8.99 -0.71
N GLU A 224 -26.41 8.06 -1.20
CA GLU A 224 -27.68 7.66 -0.60
C GLU A 224 -27.53 6.37 0.25
N SER A 225 -26.30 5.88 0.40
CA SER A 225 -25.92 4.70 1.17
C SER A 225 -25.68 5.05 2.64
N CYS A 226 -25.50 4.01 3.47
CA CYS A 226 -25.16 4.16 4.89
C CYS A 226 -23.79 4.83 5.13
N VAL A 227 -22.94 4.95 4.09
CA VAL A 227 -21.64 5.65 4.17
C VAL A 227 -21.71 7.14 3.84
N ARG A 228 -22.93 7.69 3.69
CA ARG A 228 -23.13 9.13 3.47
C ARG A 228 -22.48 9.93 4.58
N VAL A 229 -21.67 10.90 4.18
CA VAL A 229 -21.10 11.90 5.09
C VAL A 229 -22.08 13.08 5.20
N GLU A 230 -22.46 13.39 6.43
CA GLU A 230 -23.28 14.56 6.76
C GLU A 230 -22.42 15.53 7.58
N LEU A 231 -22.14 16.72 7.05
CA LEU A 231 -21.19 17.66 7.64
C LEU A 231 -21.51 17.99 9.11
N LYS A 232 -22.79 18.07 9.45
CA LYS A 232 -23.27 18.34 10.82
C LYS A 232 -22.99 17.21 11.82
N LEU A 233 -22.74 16.00 11.33
CA LEU A 233 -22.50 14.81 12.15
C LEU A 233 -21.02 14.43 12.24
N ILE A 234 -20.12 15.21 11.61
CA ILE A 234 -18.68 14.97 11.66
C ILE A 234 -18.19 15.24 13.08
N ARG A 235 -17.93 14.17 13.82
CA ARG A 235 -17.39 14.20 15.19
C ARG A 235 -16.63 12.93 15.52
N LEU A 236 -15.80 12.97 16.55
CA LEU A 236 -15.09 11.80 17.07
C LEU A 236 -15.98 11.03 18.05
N HIS A 237 -16.37 9.82 17.67
CA HIS A 237 -16.96 8.87 18.59
C HIS A 237 -15.84 8.03 19.20
N LYS A 238 -15.62 8.15 20.50
CA LYS A 238 -14.48 7.54 21.22
C LYS A 238 -14.38 6.02 21.01
N ASP A 239 -15.50 5.32 21.05
CA ASP A 239 -15.56 3.88 20.83
C ASP A 239 -15.16 3.49 19.40
N MET A 240 -15.62 4.21 18.37
CA MET A 240 -15.22 4.00 16.98
C MET A 240 -13.76 4.36 16.73
N LEU A 241 -13.30 5.46 17.29
CA LEU A 241 -11.90 5.89 17.18
C LEU A 241 -10.97 4.82 17.74
N LEU A 242 -11.24 4.29 18.93
CA LEU A 242 -10.43 3.25 19.53
C LEU A 242 -10.42 1.96 18.70
N LYS A 243 -11.56 1.57 18.10
CA LYS A 243 -11.65 0.41 17.21
C LYS A 243 -10.83 0.63 15.93
N ILE A 244 -10.93 1.80 15.32
CA ILE A 244 -10.16 2.17 14.11
C ILE A 244 -8.66 2.16 14.41
N ILE A 245 -8.23 2.80 15.49
CA ILE A 245 -6.82 2.87 15.92
C ILE A 245 -6.27 1.47 16.24
N LYS A 246 -7.03 0.64 16.95
CA LYS A 246 -6.64 -0.74 17.32
C LYS A 246 -6.30 -1.61 16.11
N VAL A 247 -6.95 -1.39 14.99
CA VAL A 247 -6.71 -2.12 13.73
C VAL A 247 -5.75 -1.35 12.83
N GLY A 248 -5.89 -0.04 12.73
CA GLY A 248 -5.17 0.82 11.79
C GLY A 248 -3.70 1.05 12.14
N ILE A 249 -3.38 1.32 13.42
CA ILE A 249 -1.98 1.55 13.82
C ILE A 249 -1.10 0.31 13.59
N PRO A 250 -1.50 -0.92 14.00
CA PRO A 250 -0.68 -2.09 13.68
C PRO A 250 -0.55 -2.33 12.17
N ALA A 251 -1.57 -2.02 11.37
CA ALA A 251 -1.50 -2.12 9.90
C ALA A 251 -0.52 -1.08 9.31
N ALA A 252 -0.49 0.14 9.83
CA ALA A 252 0.46 1.18 9.42
C ALA A 252 1.90 0.80 9.80
N LEU A 253 2.12 0.33 11.02
CA LEU A 253 3.43 -0.14 11.48
C LEU A 253 3.94 -1.34 10.68
N GLN A 254 3.05 -2.24 10.26
CA GLN A 254 3.40 -3.37 9.39
C GLN A 254 4.04 -2.89 8.07
N MET A 255 3.51 -1.84 7.44
CA MET A 255 4.08 -1.27 6.22
C MET A 255 5.44 -0.62 6.47
N ALA A 256 5.56 0.16 7.55
CA ALA A 256 6.82 0.80 7.95
C ALA A 256 7.92 -0.22 8.25
N VAL A 257 7.60 -1.29 8.98
CA VAL A 257 8.54 -2.38 9.31
C VAL A 257 9.11 -3.05 8.05
N THR A 258 8.26 -3.29 7.05
CA THR A 258 8.71 -3.90 5.79
C THR A 258 9.67 -2.99 5.05
N ALA A 259 9.34 -1.70 4.92
CA ALA A 259 10.20 -0.70 4.28
C ALA A 259 11.55 -0.57 4.99
N PHE A 260 11.53 -0.45 6.32
CA PHE A 260 12.73 -0.38 7.15
C PHE A 260 13.65 -1.60 6.97
N SER A 261 13.09 -2.81 6.98
CA SER A 261 13.86 -4.03 6.79
C SER A 261 14.53 -4.12 5.40
N ASN A 262 13.91 -3.57 4.37
CA ASN A 262 14.48 -3.56 3.02
C ASN A 262 15.72 -2.66 2.91
N ILE A 263 15.81 -1.58 3.71
CA ILE A 263 17.00 -0.71 3.77
C ILE A 263 18.23 -1.51 4.20
N PHE A 264 18.12 -2.39 5.19
CA PHE A 264 19.23 -3.22 5.61
C PHE A 264 19.70 -4.19 4.52
N VAL A 265 18.77 -4.85 3.83
CA VAL A 265 19.16 -5.73 2.71
C VAL A 265 19.88 -4.96 1.62
N GLN A 266 19.39 -3.75 1.29
CA GLN A 266 20.07 -2.87 0.34
C GLN A 266 21.52 -2.56 0.76
N SER A 267 21.76 -2.33 2.05
CA SER A 267 23.11 -2.08 2.58
C SER A 267 24.06 -3.26 2.33
N TYR A 268 23.59 -4.50 2.53
CA TYR A 268 24.39 -5.69 2.21
C TYR A 268 24.64 -5.86 0.71
N ILE A 269 23.66 -5.55 -0.14
CA ILE A 269 23.81 -5.61 -1.59
C ILE A 269 24.81 -4.55 -2.09
N ASN A 270 24.84 -3.38 -1.48
CA ASN A 270 25.76 -2.29 -1.84
C ASN A 270 27.23 -2.68 -1.67
N PHE A 271 27.54 -3.62 -0.77
CA PHE A 271 28.88 -4.15 -0.55
C PHE A 271 29.48 -4.79 -1.82
N PHE A 272 28.65 -5.35 -2.71
CA PHE A 272 29.09 -6.04 -3.92
C PHE A 272 29.34 -5.13 -5.12
N GLY A 273 29.29 -3.81 -4.94
CA GLY A 273 29.65 -2.82 -5.93
C GLY A 273 28.50 -2.36 -6.84
N ALA A 274 28.82 -1.39 -7.70
CA ALA A 274 27.83 -0.64 -8.49
C ALA A 274 27.03 -1.51 -9.47
N ASP A 275 27.65 -2.51 -10.08
CA ASP A 275 26.98 -3.37 -11.05
C ASP A 275 25.95 -4.30 -10.39
N CYS A 276 26.26 -4.83 -9.20
CA CYS A 276 25.33 -5.59 -8.40
C CYS A 276 24.15 -4.70 -7.92
N MET A 277 24.44 -3.47 -7.48
CA MET A 277 23.42 -2.48 -7.12
C MET A 277 22.49 -2.17 -8.30
N GLY A 278 23.03 -2.00 -9.50
CA GLY A 278 22.26 -1.78 -10.73
C GLY A 278 21.33 -2.96 -11.03
N GLY A 279 21.84 -4.19 -10.95
CA GLY A 279 21.06 -5.41 -11.12
C GLY A 279 19.96 -5.55 -10.06
N TRP A 280 20.26 -5.23 -8.79
CA TRP A 280 19.30 -5.22 -7.72
C TRP A 280 18.20 -4.17 -7.91
N THR A 281 18.56 -2.98 -8.41
CA THR A 281 17.60 -1.92 -8.73
C THR A 281 16.64 -2.37 -9.82
N ALA A 282 17.12 -2.99 -10.90
CA ALA A 282 16.26 -3.54 -11.94
C ALA A 282 15.36 -4.64 -11.39
N TYR A 283 15.89 -5.56 -10.56
CA TYR A 283 15.11 -6.57 -9.85
C TYR A 283 13.99 -5.94 -9.02
N THR A 284 14.27 -4.94 -8.20
CA THR A 284 13.26 -4.33 -7.31
C THR A 284 12.14 -3.61 -8.08
N LYS A 285 12.41 -3.08 -9.26
CA LYS A 285 11.36 -2.50 -10.13
C LYS A 285 10.40 -3.59 -10.65
N VAL A 286 10.92 -4.73 -11.06
CA VAL A 286 10.08 -5.88 -11.46
C VAL A 286 9.35 -6.49 -10.27
N ASP A 287 10.03 -6.61 -9.12
CA ASP A 287 9.46 -7.07 -7.85
C ASP A 287 8.20 -6.29 -7.47
N GLN A 288 8.25 -4.96 -7.52
CA GLN A 288 7.10 -4.11 -7.22
C GLN A 288 5.88 -4.47 -8.08
N LEU A 289 6.07 -4.70 -9.40
CA LEU A 289 4.98 -5.06 -10.29
C LEU A 289 4.37 -6.44 -9.96
N LEU A 290 5.21 -7.41 -9.56
CA LEU A 290 4.75 -8.73 -9.14
C LEU A 290 3.93 -8.70 -7.84
N PHE A 291 4.20 -7.75 -6.94
CA PHE A 291 3.46 -7.59 -5.69
C PHE A 291 2.07 -6.96 -5.87
N LEU A 292 1.82 -6.17 -6.92
CA LEU A 292 0.54 -5.45 -7.09
C LEU A 292 -0.69 -6.37 -7.13
N PRO A 293 -0.71 -7.49 -7.88
CA PRO A 293 -1.83 -8.42 -7.85
C PRO A 293 -2.06 -9.05 -6.48
N MET A 294 -0.98 -9.47 -5.80
CA MET A 294 -1.08 -10.07 -4.47
C MET A 294 -1.67 -9.11 -3.44
N GLN A 295 -1.22 -7.86 -3.43
CA GLN A 295 -1.74 -6.82 -2.54
C GLN A 295 -3.21 -6.50 -2.83
N SER A 296 -3.60 -6.43 -4.11
CA SER A 296 -4.97 -6.15 -4.52
C SER A 296 -5.93 -7.27 -4.09
N ILE A 297 -5.53 -8.53 -4.27
CA ILE A 297 -6.30 -9.71 -3.83
C ILE A 297 -6.36 -9.77 -2.29
N ALA A 298 -5.27 -9.48 -1.59
CA ALA A 298 -5.24 -9.44 -0.12
C ALA A 298 -6.16 -8.36 0.45
N LEU A 299 -6.24 -7.20 -0.20
CA LEU A 299 -7.18 -6.13 0.19
C LEU A 299 -8.63 -6.53 -0.07
N ALA A 300 -8.90 -7.23 -1.20
CA ALA A 300 -10.22 -7.81 -1.48
C ALA A 300 -10.59 -8.85 -0.41
N ALA A 301 -9.67 -9.72 -0.01
CA ALA A 301 -9.87 -10.67 1.08
C ALA A 301 -10.18 -9.97 2.40
N THR A 302 -9.50 -8.86 2.71
CA THR A 302 -9.74 -8.08 3.95
C THR A 302 -11.19 -7.60 4.03
N THR A 303 -11.70 -6.97 2.97
CA THR A 303 -13.10 -6.48 2.91
C THR A 303 -14.09 -7.63 2.92
N PHE A 304 -13.84 -8.67 2.13
CA PHE A 304 -14.71 -9.86 2.05
C PHE A 304 -14.84 -10.55 3.42
N VAL A 305 -13.72 -10.79 4.10
CA VAL A 305 -13.70 -11.38 5.44
C VAL A 305 -14.41 -10.48 6.44
N GLY A 306 -14.14 -9.17 6.41
CA GLY A 306 -14.78 -8.19 7.30
C GLY A 306 -16.31 -8.24 7.21
N GLN A 307 -16.88 -8.14 6.01
CA GLN A 307 -18.32 -8.19 5.79
C GLN A 307 -18.93 -9.55 6.23
N ASN A 308 -18.30 -10.66 5.86
CA ASN A 308 -18.83 -11.99 6.19
C ASN A 308 -18.76 -12.29 7.69
N LEU A 309 -17.68 -11.90 8.37
CA LEU A 309 -17.58 -12.06 9.81
C LEU A 309 -18.55 -11.14 10.57
N GLY A 310 -18.76 -9.91 10.07
CA GLY A 310 -19.79 -9.01 10.61
C GLY A 310 -21.16 -9.66 10.60
N LYS A 311 -21.50 -10.38 9.53
CA LYS A 311 -22.77 -11.14 9.40
C LYS A 311 -22.77 -12.49 10.14
N GLY A 312 -21.67 -12.87 10.78
CA GLY A 312 -21.54 -14.16 11.46
C GLY A 312 -21.26 -15.36 10.52
N ARG A 313 -21.00 -15.13 9.22
CA ARG A 313 -20.76 -16.19 8.24
C ARG A 313 -19.28 -16.61 8.19
N VAL A 314 -18.83 -17.27 9.24
CA VAL A 314 -17.43 -17.67 9.42
C VAL A 314 -16.96 -18.63 8.31
N ASP A 315 -17.79 -19.61 7.91
CA ASP A 315 -17.41 -20.57 6.87
C ASP A 315 -17.24 -19.92 5.51
N ARG A 316 -18.12 -18.96 5.18
CA ARG A 316 -17.99 -18.17 3.96
C ARG A 316 -16.73 -17.27 3.98
N ALA A 317 -16.39 -16.69 5.13
CA ALA A 317 -15.14 -15.96 5.30
C ALA A 317 -13.92 -16.85 5.03
N LYS A 318 -13.90 -18.07 5.60
CA LYS A 318 -12.83 -19.07 5.30
C LYS A 318 -12.79 -19.46 3.83
N GLN A 319 -13.94 -19.66 3.19
CA GLN A 319 -14.01 -19.92 1.75
C GLN A 319 -13.40 -18.77 0.95
N GLY A 320 -13.71 -17.51 1.32
CA GLY A 320 -13.11 -16.32 0.71
C GLY A 320 -11.59 -16.29 0.81
N VAL A 321 -11.05 -16.65 1.97
CA VAL A 321 -9.58 -16.72 2.16
C VAL A 321 -8.96 -17.80 1.26
N ARG A 322 -9.56 -18.99 1.19
CA ARG A 322 -9.07 -20.07 0.31
C ARG A 322 -9.13 -19.68 -1.17
N THR A 323 -10.22 -19.05 -1.60
CA THR A 323 -10.39 -18.56 -2.97
C THR A 323 -9.38 -17.46 -3.28
N SER A 324 -9.18 -16.50 -2.38
CA SER A 324 -8.18 -15.44 -2.54
C SER A 324 -6.77 -15.98 -2.61
N LEU A 325 -6.43 -16.99 -1.81
CA LEU A 325 -5.13 -17.65 -1.85
C LEU A 325 -4.92 -18.36 -3.19
N ALA A 326 -5.92 -19.13 -3.66
CA ALA A 326 -5.84 -19.79 -4.96
C ALA A 326 -5.68 -18.78 -6.11
N MET A 327 -6.45 -17.68 -6.11
CA MET A 327 -6.32 -16.61 -7.10
C MET A 327 -4.93 -15.98 -7.07
N ALA A 328 -4.43 -15.63 -5.87
CA ALA A 328 -3.11 -15.01 -5.72
C ALA A 328 -2.00 -15.95 -6.20
N MET A 329 -2.06 -17.23 -5.83
CA MET A 329 -1.09 -18.24 -6.27
C MET A 329 -1.10 -18.44 -7.79
N THR A 330 -2.28 -18.58 -8.40
CA THR A 330 -2.41 -18.76 -9.85
C THR A 330 -1.81 -17.59 -10.62
N VAL A 331 -2.17 -16.35 -10.25
CA VAL A 331 -1.65 -15.15 -10.91
C VAL A 331 -0.14 -15.02 -10.68
N THR A 332 0.32 -15.26 -9.45
CA THR A 332 1.75 -15.15 -9.11
C THR A 332 2.59 -16.20 -9.84
N VAL A 333 2.14 -17.45 -9.90
CA VAL A 333 2.86 -18.51 -10.63
C VAL A 333 2.93 -18.17 -12.13
N ALA A 334 1.83 -17.74 -12.73
CA ALA A 334 1.79 -17.36 -14.15
C ALA A 334 2.75 -16.17 -14.43
N LEU A 335 2.70 -15.11 -13.64
CA LEU A 335 3.59 -13.96 -13.78
C LEU A 335 5.06 -14.33 -13.51
N SER A 336 5.31 -15.16 -12.50
CA SER A 336 6.65 -15.64 -12.17
C SER A 336 7.27 -16.46 -13.32
N ALA A 337 6.49 -17.33 -13.95
CA ALA A 337 6.93 -18.08 -15.12
C ALA A 337 7.33 -17.16 -16.27
N VAL A 338 6.52 -16.14 -16.55
CA VAL A 338 6.85 -15.12 -17.56
C VAL A 338 8.13 -14.37 -17.19
N VAL A 339 8.22 -13.84 -15.96
CA VAL A 339 9.40 -13.07 -15.52
C VAL A 339 10.69 -13.88 -15.57
N ILE A 340 10.66 -15.15 -15.16
CA ILE A 340 11.84 -16.03 -15.19
C ILE A 340 12.31 -16.26 -16.63
N THR A 341 11.38 -16.45 -17.58
CA THR A 341 11.71 -16.70 -18.99
C THR A 341 12.29 -15.49 -19.67
N VAL A 342 11.68 -14.31 -19.44
CA VAL A 342 12.12 -13.04 -20.07
C VAL A 342 13.05 -12.20 -19.20
N ALA A 343 13.61 -12.76 -18.12
CA ALA A 343 14.42 -12.04 -17.14
C ALA A 343 15.55 -11.19 -17.75
N PRO A 344 16.38 -11.69 -18.70
CA PRO A 344 17.43 -10.88 -19.32
C PRO A 344 16.88 -9.65 -20.05
N SER A 345 15.78 -9.81 -20.79
CA SER A 345 15.15 -8.73 -21.55
C SER A 345 14.53 -7.67 -20.63
N LEU A 346 13.96 -8.09 -19.47
CA LEU A 346 13.45 -7.16 -18.47
C LEU A 346 14.56 -6.31 -17.86
N VAL A 347 15.72 -6.91 -17.56
CA VAL A 347 16.84 -6.15 -17.00
C VAL A 347 17.46 -5.25 -18.07
N LEU A 348 17.60 -5.74 -19.31
CA LEU A 348 18.09 -4.95 -20.45
C LEU A 348 17.25 -3.68 -20.69
N PHE A 349 15.96 -3.71 -20.43
CA PHE A 349 15.10 -2.53 -20.53
C PHE A 349 15.52 -1.41 -19.57
N PHE A 350 16.08 -1.76 -18.40
CA PHE A 350 16.53 -0.78 -17.40
C PHE A 350 18.01 -0.40 -17.57
N ASN A 351 18.86 -1.33 -18.01
CA ASN A 351 20.29 -1.11 -18.12
C ASN A 351 20.92 -2.06 -19.15
N SER A 352 21.73 -1.52 -20.06
CA SER A 352 22.37 -2.27 -21.15
C SER A 352 23.75 -2.86 -20.78
N LYS A 353 24.28 -2.57 -19.57
CA LYS A 353 25.59 -3.07 -19.12
C LYS A 353 25.53 -4.59 -18.85
N PRO A 354 26.39 -5.43 -19.48
CA PRO A 354 26.33 -6.89 -19.37
C PRO A 354 26.38 -7.41 -17.91
N GLU A 355 27.21 -6.79 -17.06
CA GLU A 355 27.37 -7.15 -15.65
C GLU A 355 26.06 -6.92 -14.87
N VAL A 356 25.40 -5.78 -15.10
CA VAL A 356 24.11 -5.43 -14.50
C VAL A 356 23.03 -6.41 -14.95
N ILE A 357 23.02 -6.78 -16.24
CA ILE A 357 22.08 -7.76 -16.80
C ILE A 357 22.31 -9.13 -16.13
N SER A 358 23.56 -9.55 -15.95
CA SER A 358 23.90 -10.80 -15.28
C SER A 358 23.37 -10.85 -13.84
N TYR A 359 23.64 -9.83 -13.01
CA TYR A 359 23.15 -9.75 -11.64
C TYR A 359 21.63 -9.66 -11.56
N GLY A 360 21.00 -8.79 -12.34
CA GLY A 360 19.54 -8.64 -12.34
C GLY A 360 18.83 -9.92 -12.78
N THR A 361 19.37 -10.61 -13.80
CA THR A 361 18.86 -11.90 -14.25
C THR A 361 19.00 -12.97 -13.16
N LEU A 362 20.15 -12.99 -12.46
CA LEU A 362 20.40 -13.90 -11.34
C LEU A 362 19.32 -13.70 -10.26
N PHE A 363 19.08 -12.45 -9.85
CA PHE A 363 18.07 -12.13 -8.83
C PHE A 363 16.67 -12.54 -9.29
N LEU A 364 16.25 -12.15 -10.50
CA LEU A 364 14.94 -12.49 -11.03
C LEU A 364 14.74 -14.01 -11.10
N ARG A 365 15.68 -14.75 -11.60
CA ARG A 365 15.54 -16.22 -11.73
C ARG A 365 15.59 -16.95 -10.40
N ARG A 366 16.37 -16.49 -9.44
CA ARG A 366 16.58 -17.20 -8.16
C ARG A 366 15.59 -16.81 -7.07
N LEU A 367 15.09 -15.56 -7.06
CA LEU A 367 14.17 -15.11 -6.02
C LEU A 367 12.69 -15.26 -6.42
N THR A 368 12.38 -15.08 -7.71
CA THR A 368 10.99 -15.11 -8.20
C THR A 368 10.21 -16.41 -7.87
N PRO A 369 10.79 -17.62 -7.90
CA PRO A 369 10.06 -18.83 -7.51
C PRO A 369 9.48 -18.81 -6.11
N PHE A 370 10.07 -18.02 -5.21
CA PHE A 370 9.65 -17.92 -3.81
C PHE A 370 8.49 -16.93 -3.58
N TYR A 371 8.02 -16.19 -4.62
CA TYR A 371 6.87 -15.29 -4.46
C TYR A 371 5.58 -15.99 -4.06
N VAL A 372 5.47 -17.29 -4.31
CA VAL A 372 4.37 -18.11 -3.79
C VAL A 372 4.24 -18.00 -2.27
N LEU A 373 5.36 -17.88 -1.53
CA LEU A 373 5.35 -17.65 -0.09
C LEU A 373 4.71 -16.30 0.27
N CYS A 374 4.94 -15.27 -0.56
CA CYS A 374 4.34 -13.96 -0.35
C CYS A 374 2.81 -13.98 -0.47
N CYS A 375 2.24 -14.88 -1.30
CA CYS A 375 0.79 -15.05 -1.38
C CYS A 375 0.20 -15.46 -0.02
N PHE A 376 0.84 -16.38 0.70
CA PHE A 376 0.40 -16.77 2.05
C PHE A 376 0.49 -15.60 3.01
N ASN A 377 1.62 -14.88 3.02
CA ASN A 377 1.81 -13.72 3.90
C ASN A 377 0.75 -12.65 3.67
N GLN A 378 0.52 -12.26 2.43
CA GLN A 378 -0.39 -11.18 2.09
C GLN A 378 -1.86 -11.55 2.33
N VAL A 379 -2.30 -12.73 1.87
CA VAL A 379 -3.69 -13.16 1.97
C VAL A 379 -4.07 -13.45 3.42
N TYR A 380 -3.25 -14.18 4.17
CA TYR A 380 -3.55 -14.46 5.57
C TYR A 380 -3.47 -13.21 6.46
N ALA A 381 -2.48 -12.32 6.22
CA ALA A 381 -2.45 -11.03 6.91
C ALA A 381 -3.69 -10.17 6.58
N GLY A 382 -4.13 -10.17 5.32
CA GLY A 382 -5.37 -9.52 4.89
C GLY A 382 -6.60 -10.09 5.58
N ALA A 383 -6.71 -11.42 5.66
CA ALA A 383 -7.80 -12.12 6.35
C ALA A 383 -7.83 -11.81 7.85
N LEU A 384 -6.69 -11.84 8.51
CA LEU A 384 -6.57 -11.50 9.94
C LEU A 384 -6.92 -10.04 10.21
N ARG A 385 -6.50 -9.11 9.33
CA ARG A 385 -6.93 -7.71 9.40
C ARG A 385 -8.44 -7.58 9.24
N GLY A 386 -9.03 -8.24 8.23
CA GLY A 386 -10.47 -8.27 8.02
C GLY A 386 -11.25 -8.82 9.21
N ALA A 387 -10.66 -9.74 9.97
CA ALA A 387 -11.19 -10.22 11.25
C ALA A 387 -11.02 -9.22 12.42
N GLY A 388 -10.30 -8.09 12.23
CA GLY A 388 -10.02 -7.11 13.28
C GLY A 388 -8.72 -7.36 14.05
N ASN A 389 -7.94 -8.37 13.66
CA ASN A 389 -6.66 -8.71 14.30
C ASN A 389 -5.47 -8.29 13.42
N SER A 390 -5.11 -7.02 13.45
CA SER A 390 -3.92 -6.50 12.75
C SER A 390 -2.63 -6.65 13.56
N ARG A 391 -2.73 -6.87 14.89
CA ARG A 391 -1.54 -6.98 15.76
C ARG A 391 -0.72 -8.22 15.47
N ALA A 392 -1.38 -9.36 15.26
CA ALA A 392 -0.68 -10.61 15.01
C ALA A 392 0.14 -10.59 13.71
N PRO A 393 -0.41 -10.19 12.53
CA PRO A 393 0.40 -10.04 11.32
C PRO A 393 1.56 -9.06 11.48
N MET A 394 1.35 -7.93 12.17
CA MET A 394 2.42 -6.96 12.45
C MET A 394 3.57 -7.59 13.23
N ILE A 395 3.28 -8.28 14.34
CA ILE A 395 4.31 -8.93 15.19
C ILE A 395 5.02 -10.02 14.39
N ILE A 396 4.29 -10.85 13.64
CA ILE A 396 4.88 -11.92 12.83
C ILE A 396 5.83 -11.34 11.77
N MET A 397 5.44 -10.25 11.09
CA MET A 397 6.30 -9.60 10.11
C MET A 397 7.52 -8.94 10.75
N LEU A 398 7.36 -8.32 11.93
CA LEU A 398 8.50 -7.78 12.70
C LEU A 398 9.51 -8.89 13.04
N CYS A 399 9.04 -10.01 13.59
CA CYS A 399 9.90 -11.14 13.91
C CYS A 399 10.58 -11.74 12.68
N SER A 400 9.85 -11.84 11.55
CA SER A 400 10.37 -12.49 10.34
C SER A 400 11.32 -11.58 9.54
N PHE A 401 11.01 -10.29 9.41
CA PHE A 401 11.76 -9.39 8.52
C PHE A 401 12.78 -8.53 9.25
N VAL A 402 12.55 -8.16 10.51
CA VAL A 402 13.52 -7.36 11.27
C VAL A 402 14.40 -8.25 12.15
N LEU A 403 13.86 -9.25 12.85
CA LEU A 403 14.69 -10.11 13.66
C LEU A 403 15.36 -11.23 12.84
N PHE A 404 14.55 -12.16 12.34
CA PHE A 404 15.09 -13.36 11.67
C PHE A 404 15.92 -13.02 10.43
N ARG A 405 15.41 -12.17 9.52
CA ARG A 405 16.11 -11.84 8.27
C ARG A 405 17.43 -11.11 8.54
N GLN A 406 17.48 -10.23 9.53
CA GLN A 406 18.75 -9.56 9.87
C GLN A 406 19.75 -10.52 10.52
N CYS A 407 19.30 -11.42 11.41
CA CYS A 407 20.16 -12.49 11.93
C CYS A 407 20.69 -13.38 10.80
N TYR A 408 19.82 -13.77 9.85
CA TYR A 408 20.21 -14.55 8.68
C TYR A 408 21.30 -13.82 7.87
N LEU A 409 21.11 -12.56 7.53
CA LEU A 409 22.07 -11.76 6.75
C LEU A 409 23.41 -11.63 7.48
N TYR A 410 23.37 -11.36 8.78
CA TYR A 410 24.57 -11.27 9.60
C TYR A 410 25.33 -12.59 9.68
N ILE A 411 24.64 -13.71 9.88
CA ILE A 411 25.27 -15.04 9.93
C ILE A 411 25.84 -15.40 8.55
N MET A 412 25.09 -15.19 7.47
CA MET A 412 25.56 -15.50 6.12
C MET A 412 26.78 -14.69 5.75
N SER A 413 26.77 -13.38 5.98
CA SER A 413 27.87 -12.49 5.58
C SER A 413 29.17 -12.72 6.37
N ASN A 414 29.07 -13.13 7.66
CA ASN A 414 30.27 -13.21 8.53
C ASN A 414 30.76 -14.65 8.77
N PHE A 415 29.90 -15.67 8.68
CA PHE A 415 30.25 -17.02 9.12
C PHE A 415 30.09 -18.10 8.05
N VAL A 416 29.32 -17.88 6.99
CA VAL A 416 29.01 -18.92 6.00
C VAL A 416 29.56 -18.56 4.63
N SER A 417 29.03 -17.54 3.98
CA SER A 417 29.41 -17.15 2.63
C SER A 417 28.97 -15.73 2.31
N ASN A 418 29.95 -14.82 2.22
CA ASN A 418 29.68 -13.44 1.83
C ASN A 418 29.69 -13.31 0.29
N THR A 419 28.70 -13.94 -0.35
CA THR A 419 28.49 -13.86 -1.81
C THR A 419 27.08 -13.38 -2.12
N VAL A 420 26.87 -12.88 -3.33
CA VAL A 420 25.63 -12.19 -3.73
C VAL A 420 24.37 -13.02 -3.53
N LEU A 421 24.40 -14.30 -3.93
CA LEU A 421 23.21 -15.14 -3.90
C LEU A 421 22.74 -15.49 -2.47
N PRO A 422 23.58 -15.98 -1.54
CA PRO A 422 23.16 -16.20 -0.15
C PRO A 422 22.61 -14.96 0.52
N ILE A 423 23.17 -13.79 0.26
CA ILE A 423 22.66 -12.52 0.80
C ILE A 423 21.28 -12.20 0.20
N ALA A 424 21.12 -12.31 -1.11
CA ALA A 424 19.82 -12.09 -1.77
C ALA A 424 18.74 -13.07 -1.28
N LEU A 425 19.10 -14.31 -0.97
CA LEU A 425 18.19 -15.31 -0.40
C LEU A 425 17.66 -14.95 1.01
N GLY A 426 18.17 -13.91 1.65
CA GLY A 426 17.58 -13.32 2.85
C GLY A 426 16.13 -12.87 2.67
N TYR A 427 15.71 -12.50 1.45
CA TYR A 427 14.29 -12.22 1.15
C TYR A 427 13.44 -13.49 1.24
N PRO A 428 13.70 -14.56 0.46
CA PRO A 428 12.96 -15.82 0.57
C PRO A 428 13.00 -16.44 1.97
N ALA A 429 14.12 -16.37 2.68
CA ALA A 429 14.23 -16.89 4.04
C ALA A 429 13.25 -16.17 4.99
N GLY A 430 13.19 -14.83 4.94
CA GLY A 430 12.21 -14.04 5.69
C GLY A 430 10.77 -14.35 5.28
N TRP A 431 10.50 -14.50 3.98
CA TRP A 431 9.16 -14.86 3.48
C TRP A 431 8.73 -16.25 3.95
N LEU A 432 9.62 -17.23 3.98
CA LEU A 432 9.34 -18.58 4.47
C LEU A 432 8.93 -18.57 5.93
N VAL A 433 9.72 -17.95 6.80
CA VAL A 433 9.41 -17.85 8.23
C VAL A 433 8.09 -17.12 8.45
N CYS A 434 7.87 -16.00 7.76
CA CYS A 434 6.63 -15.25 7.84
C CYS A 434 5.42 -16.09 7.39
N SER A 435 5.54 -16.85 6.28
CA SER A 435 4.47 -17.71 5.77
C SER A 435 4.11 -18.81 6.75
N VAL A 436 5.12 -19.48 7.30
CA VAL A 436 4.92 -20.56 8.27
C VAL A 436 4.24 -20.03 9.51
N LEU A 437 4.78 -18.95 10.12
CA LEU A 437 4.22 -18.37 11.34
C LEU A 437 2.80 -17.83 11.13
N THR A 438 2.56 -17.13 10.03
CA THR A 438 1.22 -16.59 9.72
C THR A 438 0.23 -17.71 9.44
N GLY A 439 0.63 -18.75 8.72
CA GLY A 439 -0.19 -19.93 8.43
C GLY A 439 -0.55 -20.73 9.68
N LEU A 440 0.43 -20.96 10.57
CA LEU A 440 0.20 -21.62 11.86
C LEU A 440 -0.73 -20.80 12.76
N TYR A 441 -0.52 -19.48 12.82
CA TYR A 441 -1.37 -18.58 13.58
C TYR A 441 -2.80 -18.56 13.02
N TYR A 442 -2.96 -18.48 11.70
CA TYR A 442 -4.27 -18.49 11.03
C TYR A 442 -5.04 -19.79 11.32
N LYS A 443 -4.37 -20.95 11.35
CA LYS A 443 -5.00 -22.24 11.70
C LYS A 443 -5.47 -22.31 13.15
N LYS A 444 -4.72 -21.72 14.09
CA LYS A 444 -5.05 -21.71 15.53
C LYS A 444 -6.13 -20.68 15.89
N VAL A 445 -6.20 -19.57 15.16
CA VAL A 445 -7.13 -18.49 15.48
C VAL A 445 -8.55 -18.81 15.02
N HIS A 446 -9.51 -18.62 15.90
CA HIS A 446 -10.95 -18.64 15.55
C HIS A 446 -11.32 -17.26 14.99
N LEU A 447 -11.41 -17.14 13.67
CA LEU A 447 -11.68 -15.87 12.99
C LEU A 447 -12.91 -15.13 13.57
N GLY A 448 -13.94 -15.84 14.01
CA GLY A 448 -15.14 -15.26 14.60
C GLY A 448 -14.96 -14.66 16.00
N LYS A 449 -13.85 -14.91 16.71
CA LYS A 449 -13.60 -14.35 18.05
C LYS A 449 -12.95 -12.95 18.02
N ALA A 450 -12.34 -12.57 16.91
CA ALA A 450 -11.62 -11.29 16.77
C ALA A 450 -12.51 -10.17 16.19
N VAL A 451 -13.80 -10.42 16.00
CA VAL A 451 -14.75 -9.47 15.41
C VAL A 451 -14.87 -8.23 16.29
N VAL A 452 -14.78 -7.05 15.68
CA VAL A 452 -14.86 -5.73 16.35
C VAL A 452 -16.30 -5.38 16.72
N VAL A 453 -17.27 -6.02 16.05
CA VAL A 453 -18.71 -5.83 16.31
C VAL A 453 -19.10 -6.59 17.57
N GLU A 454 -19.56 -5.88 18.56
CA GLU A 454 -20.20 -6.47 19.75
C GLU A 454 -21.44 -7.26 19.32
N LYS A 455 -21.57 -8.50 19.83
CA LYS A 455 -22.72 -9.37 19.59
C LYS A 455 -24.02 -8.79 20.15
#